data_db2561af62a49220bc372fbe2f2c36b5
#
_entry.id   db2561af62a49220bc372fbe2f2c36b5
#
_cell.length_a   1.000
_cell.length_b   1.000
_cell.length_c   1.000
_cell.angle_alpha   90.00
_cell.angle_beta   90.00
_cell.angle_gamma   90.00
#
_symmetry.space_group_name_H-M   'P 1'
#
loop_
_entity.id
_entity.type
_entity.pdbx_description
1 polymer ?
#
loop_
_entity_poly.entity_id
_entity_poly.type
_entity_poly.pdbx_seq_one_letter_code
_entity_poly.pdbx_strand_id
1 'polypeptide(L)'
;MTRVALYARYSSDNQREASIEDQLRLCREHSLKEKWTVVGTYADAAISGASIVRRPDIQRLLNDAQSGKFEIVLAEALDRLSRDQEDVAGLFKRLRFAGVSLVTLSEGAVDELHVGLKGTMNALFLRHLAVKIRRGQSGRILNGYAAGGLSYGYRVVKKLDESGELIRGLREIDEHQAQIVRRIFQEFAGGRSARAIAADLNREGIPAPFGGAWGASTINGNLKRRSGFLYNEIYIGLLVFNRIKMVKDPETGKRISRPNPPETWQVMEVSHLRIVDDALWEAAQARKKLFGGAKLHHRRRPKHMFSGLVRCGCCAASYTVKNQDQLACAAHREKGTCTNSMTIRVGDLEKRVLAGVQRIAGARCHRGLPCRISRRAKAAECDEPPRE
;
A
#
# COMPACT_ATOMS: atom_id res chain seq x y z
N MET A 1 9.68 27.96 -36.03
CA MET A 1 10.59 27.24 -35.10
C MET A 1 9.76 26.20 -34.39
N THR A 2 10.22 24.98 -34.35
CA THR A 2 9.50 23.85 -33.71
C THR A 2 9.47 24.05 -32.20
N ARG A 3 8.29 23.99 -31.59
CA ARG A 3 8.06 24.18 -30.16
C ARG A 3 8.18 22.84 -29.44
N VAL A 4 9.01 22.77 -28.41
CA VAL A 4 9.27 21.53 -27.67
C VAL A 4 8.95 21.68 -26.18
N ALA A 5 8.32 20.65 -25.61
CA ALA A 5 8.10 20.46 -24.17
C ALA A 5 9.11 19.44 -23.63
N LEU A 6 9.77 19.75 -22.53
CA LEU A 6 10.71 18.85 -21.88
C LEU A 6 10.04 18.11 -20.74
N TYR A 7 10.31 16.80 -20.62
CA TYR A 7 9.83 16.00 -19.50
C TYR A 7 10.96 15.24 -18.81
N ALA A 8 10.98 15.30 -17.47
CA ALA A 8 11.94 14.59 -16.64
C ALA A 8 11.27 13.91 -15.44
N ARG A 9 11.87 12.83 -14.90
CA ARG A 9 11.34 12.13 -13.75
C ARG A 9 12.40 11.30 -13.00
N TYR A 10 12.28 11.21 -11.67
CA TYR A 10 12.94 10.18 -10.88
C TYR A 10 11.96 9.42 -9.98
N SER A 11 12.32 8.19 -9.54
CA SER A 11 11.40 7.24 -8.92
C SER A 11 11.64 6.93 -7.44
N SER A 12 12.70 7.46 -6.80
CA SER A 12 13.01 7.13 -5.40
C SER A 12 13.59 8.32 -4.65
N ASP A 13 13.27 8.43 -3.37
CA ASP A 13 13.77 9.46 -2.45
C ASP A 13 15.32 9.47 -2.31
N ASN A 14 16.00 8.41 -2.77
CA ASN A 14 17.46 8.31 -2.79
C ASN A 14 18.11 8.90 -4.05
N GLN A 15 17.32 9.28 -5.07
CA GLN A 15 17.80 10.02 -6.23
C GLN A 15 17.54 11.51 -5.99
N ARG A 16 18.60 12.30 -6.01
CA ARG A 16 18.58 13.75 -5.71
C ARG A 16 17.86 14.53 -6.81
N GLU A 17 17.36 15.72 -6.49
CA GLU A 17 16.83 16.71 -7.44
C GLU A 17 17.82 16.98 -8.61
N ALA A 18 19.11 16.91 -8.37
CA ALA A 18 20.14 16.93 -9.38
C ALA A 18 19.90 15.97 -10.57
N SER A 19 19.20 14.83 -10.34
CA SER A 19 18.86 13.90 -11.43
C SER A 19 17.81 14.45 -12.41
N ILE A 20 16.88 15.30 -11.97
CA ILE A 20 15.92 15.98 -12.88
C ILE A 20 16.64 17.08 -13.66
N GLU A 21 17.46 17.89 -12.97
CA GLU A 21 18.20 18.97 -13.59
C GLU A 21 19.16 18.46 -14.67
N ASP A 22 19.85 17.35 -14.42
CA ASP A 22 20.72 16.72 -15.41
C ASP A 22 19.94 16.24 -16.64
N GLN A 23 18.80 15.57 -16.45
CA GLN A 23 17.93 15.14 -17.56
C GLN A 23 17.46 16.35 -18.38
N LEU A 24 16.99 17.40 -17.70
CA LEU A 24 16.51 18.62 -18.36
C LEU A 24 17.66 19.37 -19.06
N ARG A 25 18.88 19.39 -18.48
CA ARG A 25 20.05 19.99 -19.09
C ARG A 25 20.38 19.31 -20.43
N LEU A 26 20.45 17.96 -20.43
CA LEU A 26 20.70 17.19 -21.64
C LEU A 26 19.63 17.44 -22.71
N CYS A 27 18.36 17.47 -22.30
CA CYS A 27 17.25 17.77 -23.22
C CYS A 27 17.34 19.20 -23.79
N ARG A 28 17.75 20.21 -22.99
CA ARG A 28 17.96 21.58 -23.46
C ARG A 28 19.13 21.67 -24.46
N GLU A 29 20.24 21.01 -24.17
CA GLU A 29 21.40 20.94 -25.06
C GLU A 29 21.02 20.33 -26.43
N HIS A 30 20.23 19.25 -26.42
CA HIS A 30 19.70 18.65 -27.63
C HIS A 30 18.77 19.60 -28.38
N SER A 31 17.85 20.26 -27.68
CA SER A 31 16.91 21.22 -28.29
C SER A 31 17.62 22.37 -28.96
N LEU A 32 18.73 22.85 -28.37
CA LEU A 32 19.59 23.91 -28.97
C LEU A 32 20.26 23.43 -30.26
N LYS A 33 20.78 22.19 -30.29
CA LYS A 33 21.38 21.59 -31.48
C LYS A 33 20.39 21.48 -32.65
N GLU A 34 19.15 21.06 -32.33
CA GLU A 34 18.06 20.88 -33.29
C GLU A 34 17.36 22.22 -33.65
N LYS A 35 17.77 23.35 -33.05
CA LYS A 35 17.13 24.67 -33.21
C LYS A 35 15.65 24.68 -32.81
N TRP A 36 15.28 23.92 -31.80
CA TRP A 36 13.93 23.90 -31.24
C TRP A 36 13.77 24.93 -30.13
N THR A 37 12.55 25.48 -30.01
CA THR A 37 12.21 26.43 -28.95
C THR A 37 11.55 25.72 -27.79
N VAL A 38 12.18 25.71 -26.60
CA VAL A 38 11.60 25.13 -25.38
C VAL A 38 10.48 26.02 -24.86
N VAL A 39 9.25 25.56 -24.87
CA VAL A 39 8.05 26.31 -24.44
C VAL A 39 7.49 25.84 -23.11
N GLY A 40 7.91 24.70 -22.59
CA GLY A 40 7.46 24.17 -21.31
C GLY A 40 8.40 23.11 -20.74
N THR A 41 8.43 23.04 -19.41
CA THR A 41 9.18 22.01 -18.67
C THR A 41 8.26 21.37 -17.66
N TYR A 42 8.26 20.04 -17.62
CA TYR A 42 7.39 19.20 -16.79
C TYR A 42 8.26 18.20 -16.02
N ALA A 43 8.04 18.09 -14.71
CA ALA A 43 8.88 17.23 -13.87
C ALA A 43 8.09 16.57 -12.74
N ASP A 44 8.09 15.24 -12.70
CA ASP A 44 7.51 14.47 -11.62
C ASP A 44 8.60 13.91 -10.69
N ALA A 45 8.78 14.58 -9.53
CA ALA A 45 9.77 14.23 -8.52
C ALA A 45 9.22 13.15 -7.55
N ALA A 46 10.08 12.18 -7.18
CA ALA A 46 9.79 11.13 -6.17
C ALA A 46 8.51 10.30 -6.42
N ILE A 47 8.03 10.26 -7.67
CA ILE A 47 6.83 9.52 -8.03
C ILE A 47 7.20 8.25 -8.81
N SER A 48 6.70 7.10 -8.36
CA SER A 48 6.93 5.81 -9.02
C SER A 48 6.49 5.82 -10.49
N GLY A 49 7.37 5.30 -11.38
CA GLY A 49 7.06 5.10 -12.79
C GLY A 49 5.95 4.08 -13.10
N ALA A 50 5.30 3.53 -12.08
CA ALA A 50 4.32 2.44 -12.21
C ALA A 50 2.89 2.89 -12.49
N SER A 51 2.58 4.20 -12.56
CA SER A 51 1.23 4.69 -12.92
C SER A 51 1.30 6.17 -13.32
N ILE A 52 0.74 6.48 -14.49
CA ILE A 52 0.60 7.86 -15.00
C ILE A 52 -0.47 8.65 -14.25
N VAL A 53 -1.52 7.99 -13.74
CA VAL A 53 -2.69 8.63 -13.12
C VAL A 53 -2.34 9.54 -11.93
N ARG A 54 -1.24 9.22 -11.22
CA ARG A 54 -0.81 9.95 -10.02
C ARG A 54 0.27 11.00 -10.26
N ARG A 55 0.56 11.33 -11.52
CA ARG A 55 1.61 12.27 -11.89
C ARG A 55 0.99 13.56 -12.39
N PRO A 56 1.03 14.64 -11.61
CA PRO A 56 0.37 15.89 -11.96
C PRO A 56 0.98 16.54 -13.19
N ASP A 57 2.32 16.49 -13.34
CA ASP A 57 2.99 17.16 -14.44
C ASP A 57 2.83 16.43 -15.78
N ILE A 58 2.74 15.08 -15.79
CA ILE A 58 2.41 14.38 -17.02
C ILE A 58 0.96 14.61 -17.46
N GLN A 59 0.02 14.80 -16.49
CA GLN A 59 -1.36 15.17 -16.81
C GLN A 59 -1.43 16.60 -17.38
N ARG A 60 -0.66 17.54 -16.78
CA ARG A 60 -0.55 18.91 -17.30
C ARG A 60 0.03 18.91 -18.71
N LEU A 61 1.11 18.14 -18.96
CA LEU A 61 1.72 17.98 -20.28
C LEU A 61 0.69 17.48 -21.32
N LEU A 62 -0.13 16.49 -20.97
CA LEU A 62 -1.15 15.98 -21.88
C LEU A 62 -2.25 17.01 -22.18
N ASN A 63 -2.66 17.81 -21.21
CA ASN A 63 -3.64 18.88 -21.41
C ASN A 63 -3.07 19.98 -22.30
N ASP A 64 -1.81 20.33 -22.09
CA ASP A 64 -1.11 21.35 -22.89
C ASP A 64 -0.83 20.87 -24.32
N ALA A 65 -0.59 19.56 -24.52
CA ALA A 65 -0.49 18.93 -25.84
C ALA A 65 -1.82 19.06 -26.61
N GLN A 66 -2.95 18.74 -25.95
CA GLN A 66 -4.27 18.90 -26.55
C GLN A 66 -4.61 20.34 -26.90
N SER A 67 -4.04 21.30 -26.17
CA SER A 67 -4.19 22.74 -26.43
C SER A 67 -3.24 23.27 -27.52
N GLY A 68 -2.41 22.41 -28.13
CA GLY A 68 -1.50 22.79 -29.23
C GLY A 68 -0.34 23.69 -28.82
N LYS A 69 0.09 23.65 -27.55
CA LYS A 69 1.17 24.53 -27.05
C LYS A 69 2.55 24.18 -27.63
N PHE A 70 2.77 22.93 -28.00
CA PHE A 70 4.03 22.42 -28.55
C PHE A 70 3.77 21.32 -29.59
N GLU A 71 4.78 21.02 -30.37
CA GLU A 71 4.75 20.00 -31.44
C GLU A 71 5.55 18.75 -31.07
N ILE A 72 6.49 18.88 -30.12
CA ILE A 72 7.37 17.77 -29.68
C ILE A 72 7.36 17.68 -28.17
N VAL A 73 7.33 16.45 -27.64
CA VAL A 73 7.71 16.13 -26.28
C VAL A 73 9.08 15.46 -26.30
N LEU A 74 10.04 16.01 -25.57
CA LEU A 74 11.39 15.49 -25.46
C LEU A 74 11.66 14.98 -24.04
N ALA A 75 12.16 13.76 -23.93
CA ALA A 75 12.60 13.13 -22.69
C ALA A 75 13.96 12.46 -22.88
N GLU A 76 14.67 12.13 -21.80
CA GLU A 76 15.94 11.40 -21.86
C GLU A 76 15.78 10.01 -22.48
N ALA A 77 14.77 9.25 -22.04
CA ALA A 77 14.45 7.89 -22.50
C ALA A 77 12.99 7.54 -22.24
N LEU A 78 12.46 6.52 -22.91
CA LEU A 78 11.08 6.07 -22.72
C LEU A 78 10.77 5.62 -21.28
N ASP A 79 11.74 5.08 -20.54
CA ASP A 79 11.57 4.66 -19.14
C ASP A 79 11.42 5.84 -18.16
N ARG A 80 11.77 7.06 -18.56
CA ARG A 80 11.46 8.30 -17.85
C ARG A 80 9.98 8.63 -17.95
N LEU A 81 9.33 8.31 -19.05
CA LEU A 81 7.89 8.48 -19.21
C LEU A 81 7.13 7.44 -18.40
N SER A 82 7.32 6.16 -18.65
CA SER A 82 6.82 5.07 -17.80
C SER A 82 7.63 3.78 -17.97
N ARG A 83 7.60 2.93 -16.93
CA ARG A 83 8.11 1.56 -16.98
C ARG A 83 7.01 0.55 -17.31
N ASP A 84 5.77 0.99 -17.34
CA ASP A 84 4.60 0.17 -17.67
C ASP A 84 4.31 0.34 -19.17
N GLN A 85 4.21 -0.77 -19.88
CA GLN A 85 3.99 -0.78 -21.33
C GLN A 85 2.64 -0.14 -21.71
N GLU A 86 1.59 -0.43 -20.93
CA GLU A 86 0.26 0.11 -21.14
C GLU A 86 0.25 1.64 -21.01
N ASP A 87 0.92 2.15 -19.98
CA ASP A 87 1.06 3.59 -19.73
C ASP A 87 1.79 4.29 -20.89
N VAL A 88 2.92 3.71 -21.37
CA VAL A 88 3.70 4.31 -22.49
C VAL A 88 2.87 4.30 -23.77
N ALA A 89 2.20 3.18 -24.08
CA ALA A 89 1.36 3.08 -25.26
C ALA A 89 0.16 4.04 -25.20
N GLY A 90 -0.46 4.18 -24.01
CA GLY A 90 -1.56 5.12 -23.79
C GLY A 90 -1.11 6.58 -23.94
N LEU A 91 0.06 6.93 -23.40
CA LEU A 91 0.66 8.26 -23.55
C LEU A 91 0.97 8.58 -25.01
N PHE A 92 1.65 7.65 -25.72
CA PHE A 92 2.00 7.77 -27.11
C PHE A 92 0.77 8.01 -28.00
N LYS A 93 -0.31 7.22 -27.80
CA LYS A 93 -1.57 7.40 -28.53
C LYS A 93 -2.20 8.78 -28.31
N ARG A 94 -2.20 9.27 -27.06
CA ARG A 94 -2.74 10.59 -26.71
C ARG A 94 -1.94 11.73 -27.34
N LEU A 95 -0.60 11.67 -27.28
CA LEU A 95 0.27 12.65 -27.92
C LEU A 95 0.09 12.66 -29.44
N ARG A 96 0.06 11.48 -30.06
CA ARG A 96 -0.19 11.35 -31.50
C ARG A 96 -1.56 11.89 -31.92
N PHE A 97 -2.60 11.63 -31.14
CA PHE A 97 -3.93 12.20 -31.34
C PHE A 97 -3.93 13.73 -31.27
N ALA A 98 -3.10 14.32 -30.40
CA ALA A 98 -2.90 15.77 -30.30
C ALA A 98 -1.96 16.32 -31.39
N GLY A 99 -1.47 15.50 -32.33
CA GLY A 99 -0.50 15.92 -33.35
C GLY A 99 0.91 16.17 -32.83
N VAL A 100 1.24 15.69 -31.62
CA VAL A 100 2.51 15.90 -30.95
C VAL A 100 3.42 14.67 -31.12
N SER A 101 4.64 14.90 -31.60
CA SER A 101 5.66 13.85 -31.74
C SER A 101 6.38 13.61 -30.42
N LEU A 102 6.67 12.33 -30.12
CA LEU A 102 7.48 11.94 -28.97
C LEU A 102 8.91 11.66 -29.43
N VAL A 103 9.87 12.34 -28.83
CA VAL A 103 11.30 12.17 -29.10
C VAL A 103 12.02 11.88 -27.79
N THR A 104 13.02 11.00 -27.83
CA THR A 104 13.90 10.76 -26.68
C THR A 104 15.35 10.84 -27.10
N LEU A 105 16.23 11.17 -26.16
CA LEU A 105 17.66 11.23 -26.44
C LEU A 105 18.24 9.84 -26.73
N SER A 106 17.68 8.78 -26.11
CA SER A 106 18.17 7.41 -26.24
C SER A 106 17.68 6.71 -27.50
N GLU A 107 16.43 6.96 -27.92
CA GLU A 107 15.78 6.24 -29.01
C GLU A 107 15.55 7.10 -30.26
N GLY A 108 15.72 8.43 -30.17
CA GLY A 108 15.35 9.35 -31.23
C GLY A 108 13.83 9.55 -31.33
N ALA A 109 13.33 9.72 -32.54
CA ALA A 109 11.87 9.79 -32.78
C ALA A 109 11.21 8.44 -32.47
N VAL A 110 10.25 8.48 -31.55
CA VAL A 110 9.57 7.29 -31.06
C VAL A 110 8.38 6.95 -31.96
N ASP A 111 8.35 5.71 -32.43
CA ASP A 111 7.26 5.14 -33.19
C ASP A 111 6.54 4.00 -32.46
N GLU A 112 5.55 3.38 -33.10
CA GLU A 112 4.79 2.25 -32.52
C GLU A 112 5.66 1.03 -32.27
N LEU A 113 6.69 0.80 -33.12
CA LEU A 113 7.61 -0.32 -32.96
C LEU A 113 8.50 -0.13 -31.72
N HIS A 114 9.03 1.07 -31.49
CA HIS A 114 9.78 1.41 -30.30
C HIS A 114 8.97 1.19 -29.03
N VAL A 115 7.70 1.65 -29.00
CA VAL A 115 6.79 1.48 -27.86
C VAL A 115 6.50 0.00 -27.61
N GLY A 116 6.19 -0.77 -28.64
CA GLY A 116 5.88 -2.21 -28.54
C GLY A 116 7.08 -3.03 -28.10
N LEU A 117 8.21 -2.89 -28.80
CA LEU A 117 9.42 -3.69 -28.55
C LEU A 117 10.02 -3.39 -27.19
N LYS A 118 10.26 -2.12 -26.88
CA LYS A 118 10.88 -1.72 -25.62
C LYS A 118 10.00 -2.03 -24.41
N GLY A 119 8.68 -1.82 -24.53
CA GLY A 119 7.72 -2.21 -23.51
C GLY A 119 7.78 -3.71 -23.20
N THR A 120 7.81 -4.56 -24.23
CA THR A 120 7.91 -6.01 -24.10
C THR A 120 9.25 -6.42 -23.48
N MET A 121 10.38 -5.83 -23.93
CA MET A 121 11.70 -6.09 -23.37
C MET A 121 11.78 -5.68 -21.88
N ASN A 122 11.26 -4.53 -21.52
CA ASN A 122 11.21 -4.09 -20.12
C ASN A 122 10.38 -5.04 -19.26
N ALA A 123 9.22 -5.49 -19.73
CA ALA A 123 8.39 -6.47 -19.02
C ALA A 123 9.11 -7.81 -18.82
N LEU A 124 9.82 -8.31 -19.84
CA LEU A 124 10.64 -9.51 -19.75
C LEU A 124 11.81 -9.32 -18.78
N PHE A 125 12.52 -8.21 -18.85
CA PHE A 125 13.61 -7.89 -17.92
C PHE A 125 13.13 -7.90 -16.47
N LEU A 126 12.02 -7.21 -16.16
CA LEU A 126 11.45 -7.16 -14.81
C LEU A 126 11.03 -8.56 -14.33
N ARG A 127 10.48 -9.39 -15.22
CA ARG A 127 10.12 -10.79 -14.93
C ARG A 127 11.35 -11.62 -14.60
N HIS A 128 12.40 -11.55 -15.43
CA HIS A 128 13.67 -12.25 -15.19
C HIS A 128 14.34 -11.79 -13.90
N LEU A 129 14.35 -10.48 -13.63
CA LEU A 129 14.88 -9.92 -12.39
C LEU A 129 14.11 -10.44 -11.16
N ALA A 130 12.78 -10.49 -11.23
CA ALA A 130 11.95 -11.04 -10.16
C ALA A 130 12.26 -12.52 -9.89
N VAL A 131 12.49 -13.32 -10.96
CA VAL A 131 12.89 -14.74 -10.84
C VAL A 131 14.27 -14.86 -10.18
N LYS A 132 15.26 -14.06 -10.61
CA LYS A 132 16.60 -14.05 -10.00
C LYS A 132 16.58 -13.66 -8.52
N ILE A 133 15.83 -12.61 -8.16
CA ILE A 133 15.67 -12.16 -6.76
C ILE A 133 15.02 -13.28 -5.93
N ARG A 134 13.95 -13.91 -6.44
CA ARG A 134 13.27 -15.00 -5.73
C ARG A 134 14.17 -16.20 -5.53
N ARG A 135 14.96 -16.58 -6.54
CA ARG A 135 15.96 -17.65 -6.44
C ARG A 135 17.00 -17.33 -5.34
N GLY A 136 17.53 -16.10 -5.31
CA GLY A 136 18.48 -15.68 -4.28
C GLY A 136 17.86 -15.65 -2.88
N GLN A 137 16.59 -15.26 -2.75
CA GLN A 137 15.85 -15.32 -1.48
C GLN A 137 15.64 -16.78 -1.03
N SER A 138 15.27 -17.65 -1.94
CA SER A 138 15.12 -19.09 -1.69
C SER A 138 16.41 -19.72 -1.20
N GLY A 139 17.55 -19.45 -1.87
CA GLY A 139 18.86 -19.94 -1.44
C GLY A 139 19.24 -19.48 -0.02
N ARG A 140 18.94 -18.23 0.32
CA ARG A 140 19.16 -17.74 1.70
C ARG A 140 18.33 -18.51 2.74
N ILE A 141 17.06 -18.77 2.47
CA ILE A 141 16.21 -19.55 3.38
C ILE A 141 16.74 -20.97 3.57
N LEU A 142 17.16 -21.63 2.50
CA LEU A 142 17.74 -22.99 2.58
C LEU A 142 19.03 -23.03 3.42
N ASN A 143 19.76 -21.91 3.49
CA ASN A 143 20.94 -21.75 4.36
C ASN A 143 20.57 -21.25 5.77
N GLY A 144 19.30 -21.21 6.14
CA GLY A 144 18.84 -20.76 7.45
C GLY A 144 18.82 -19.23 7.64
N TYR A 145 19.09 -18.45 6.61
CA TYR A 145 19.09 -16.99 6.66
C TYR A 145 17.71 -16.41 6.28
N ALA A 146 17.30 -15.38 6.97
CA ALA A 146 16.03 -14.73 6.66
C ALA A 146 16.08 -13.95 5.33
N ALA A 147 15.04 -14.11 4.52
CA ALA A 147 14.87 -13.39 3.25
C ALA A 147 13.79 -12.29 3.31
N GLY A 148 13.17 -12.06 4.47
CA GLY A 148 12.08 -11.10 4.66
C GLY A 148 12.34 -10.08 5.76
N GLY A 149 11.31 -9.28 6.08
CA GLY A 149 11.33 -8.30 7.15
C GLY A 149 11.62 -8.90 8.53
N LEU A 150 12.06 -8.06 9.48
CA LEU A 150 12.34 -8.47 10.85
C LEU A 150 11.03 -8.75 11.59
N SER A 151 10.97 -9.92 12.26
CA SER A 151 9.89 -10.23 13.19
C SER A 151 10.22 -9.68 14.57
N TYR A 152 9.23 -9.28 15.35
CA TYR A 152 9.39 -8.90 16.75
C TYR A 152 9.93 -10.08 17.55
N GLY A 153 10.78 -9.83 18.54
CA GLY A 153 11.51 -10.89 19.27
C GLY A 153 12.90 -11.19 18.73
N TYR A 154 13.31 -10.53 17.64
CA TYR A 154 14.60 -10.75 17.00
C TYR A 154 15.28 -9.45 16.62
N ARG A 155 16.61 -9.48 16.56
CA ARG A 155 17.47 -8.41 16.06
C ARG A 155 18.32 -8.87 14.88
N VAL A 156 18.69 -7.94 14.01
CA VAL A 156 19.59 -8.19 12.88
C VAL A 156 21.03 -8.23 13.38
N VAL A 157 21.76 -9.27 13.00
CA VAL A 157 23.21 -9.38 13.23
C VAL A 157 23.96 -8.95 11.98
N LYS A 158 24.92 -8.05 12.14
CA LYS A 158 25.85 -7.64 11.09
C LYS A 158 27.16 -8.40 11.29
N LYS A 159 27.37 -9.44 10.50
CA LYS A 159 28.60 -10.24 10.50
C LYS A 159 29.17 -10.26 9.09
N LEU A 160 30.46 -10.16 8.96
CA LEU A 160 31.17 -10.30 7.69
C LEU A 160 31.52 -11.79 7.49
N ASP A 161 31.52 -12.23 6.25
CA ASP A 161 32.03 -13.53 5.86
C ASP A 161 33.58 -13.50 5.70
N GLU A 162 34.17 -14.62 5.31
CA GLU A 162 35.62 -14.76 5.10
C GLU A 162 36.15 -13.86 3.97
N SER A 163 35.28 -13.45 3.06
CA SER A 163 35.61 -12.50 1.96
C SER A 163 35.45 -11.04 2.35
N GLY A 164 34.98 -10.72 3.57
CA GLY A 164 34.71 -9.38 4.04
C GLY A 164 33.36 -8.83 3.60
N GLU A 165 32.51 -9.66 2.99
CA GLU A 165 31.15 -9.24 2.62
C GLU A 165 30.16 -9.44 3.76
N LEU A 166 29.13 -8.58 3.82
CA LEU A 166 28.10 -8.63 4.85
C LEU A 166 27.16 -9.83 4.65
N ILE A 167 27.15 -10.76 5.60
CA ILE A 167 26.20 -11.87 5.63
C ILE A 167 24.80 -11.32 5.92
N ARG A 168 23.96 -11.29 4.91
CA ARG A 168 22.60 -10.73 5.03
C ARG A 168 21.59 -11.78 5.50
N GLY A 169 20.71 -11.39 6.41
CA GLY A 169 19.62 -12.23 6.89
C GLY A 169 19.93 -12.99 8.17
N LEU A 170 21.10 -12.78 8.79
CA LEU A 170 21.42 -13.27 10.12
C LEU A 170 20.53 -12.58 11.17
N ARG A 171 20.03 -13.38 12.10
CA ARG A 171 19.19 -12.93 13.22
C ARG A 171 19.62 -13.59 14.51
N GLU A 172 19.39 -12.88 15.59
CA GLU A 172 19.48 -13.38 16.95
C GLU A 172 18.20 -13.07 17.71
N ILE A 173 17.96 -13.81 18.77
CA ILE A 173 16.86 -13.52 19.70
C ILE A 173 17.19 -12.23 20.44
N ASP A 174 16.24 -11.29 20.47
CA ASP A 174 16.23 -10.16 21.37
C ASP A 174 15.49 -10.59 22.64
N GLU A 175 16.21 -10.87 23.72
CA GLU A 175 15.62 -11.50 24.89
C GLU A 175 14.55 -10.64 25.57
N HIS A 176 14.68 -9.31 25.52
CA HIS A 176 13.65 -8.42 26.05
C HIS A 176 12.34 -8.56 25.26
N GLN A 177 12.41 -8.54 23.94
CA GLN A 177 11.24 -8.74 23.08
C GLN A 177 10.75 -10.20 23.12
N ALA A 178 11.62 -11.18 23.27
CA ALA A 178 11.28 -12.60 23.38
C ALA A 178 10.45 -12.90 24.63
N GLN A 179 10.75 -12.26 25.75
CA GLN A 179 9.92 -12.37 26.96
C GLN A 179 8.51 -11.87 26.73
N ILE A 180 8.36 -10.77 25.98
CA ILE A 180 7.03 -10.24 25.61
C ILE A 180 6.30 -11.22 24.70
N VAL A 181 6.99 -11.85 23.73
CA VAL A 181 6.41 -12.89 22.88
C VAL A 181 5.93 -14.07 23.72
N ARG A 182 6.76 -14.61 24.62
CA ARG A 182 6.37 -15.72 25.51
C ARG A 182 5.15 -15.34 26.35
N ARG A 183 5.14 -14.16 26.95
CA ARG A 183 4.01 -13.62 27.71
C ARG A 183 2.71 -13.58 26.88
N ILE A 184 2.76 -13.08 25.63
CA ILE A 184 1.60 -13.05 24.73
C ILE A 184 1.03 -14.46 24.53
N PHE A 185 1.90 -15.45 24.29
CA PHE A 185 1.47 -16.83 24.09
C PHE A 185 0.91 -17.44 25.37
N GLN A 186 1.55 -17.25 26.53
CA GLN A 186 1.09 -17.73 27.85
C GLN A 186 -0.26 -17.15 28.23
N GLU A 187 -0.42 -15.82 28.15
CA GLU A 187 -1.69 -15.16 28.47
C GLU A 187 -2.80 -15.59 27.49
N PHE A 188 -2.47 -15.73 26.20
CA PHE A 188 -3.45 -16.19 25.24
C PHE A 188 -3.83 -17.65 25.47
N ALA A 189 -2.91 -18.56 25.70
CA ALA A 189 -3.19 -19.95 26.03
C ALA A 189 -3.99 -20.06 27.35
N GLY A 190 -3.67 -19.24 28.35
CA GLY A 190 -4.35 -19.17 29.64
C GLY A 190 -5.74 -18.53 29.63
N GLY A 191 -6.29 -18.18 28.45
CA GLY A 191 -7.69 -17.73 28.36
C GLY A 191 -7.88 -16.24 28.08
N ARG A 192 -6.87 -15.38 28.14
CA ARG A 192 -7.02 -13.95 27.88
C ARG A 192 -7.27 -13.66 26.40
N SER A 193 -8.10 -12.68 26.11
CA SER A 193 -8.35 -12.26 24.73
C SER A 193 -7.19 -11.44 24.16
N ALA A 194 -6.88 -11.58 22.88
CA ALA A 194 -5.85 -10.77 22.21
C ALA A 194 -6.09 -9.25 22.35
N ARG A 195 -7.31 -8.82 22.56
CA ARG A 195 -7.65 -7.41 22.81
C ARG A 195 -7.22 -6.98 24.21
N ALA A 196 -7.48 -7.79 25.23
CA ALA A 196 -7.06 -7.52 26.60
C ALA A 196 -5.53 -7.49 26.70
N ILE A 197 -4.86 -8.45 26.08
CA ILE A 197 -3.38 -8.51 26.02
C ILE A 197 -2.83 -7.24 25.35
N ALA A 198 -3.37 -6.83 24.19
CA ALA A 198 -2.94 -5.62 23.52
C ALA A 198 -3.15 -4.35 24.35
N ALA A 199 -4.28 -4.26 25.07
CA ALA A 199 -4.57 -3.12 25.95
C ALA A 199 -3.60 -3.03 27.14
N ASP A 200 -3.23 -4.16 27.72
CA ASP A 200 -2.27 -4.21 28.84
C ASP A 200 -0.87 -3.82 28.38
N LEU A 201 -0.38 -4.37 27.26
CA LEU A 201 0.91 -4.01 26.68
C LEU A 201 0.99 -2.50 26.36
N ASN A 202 -0.11 -1.91 25.87
CA ASN A 202 -0.17 -0.46 25.62
C ASN A 202 -0.16 0.35 26.92
N ARG A 203 -0.84 -0.12 27.97
CA ARG A 203 -0.90 0.55 29.28
C ARG A 203 0.47 0.52 29.98
N GLU A 204 1.20 -0.57 29.81
CA GLU A 204 2.57 -0.74 30.31
C GLU A 204 3.60 0.03 29.48
N GLY A 205 3.20 0.68 28.38
CA GLY A 205 4.10 1.44 27.52
C GLY A 205 5.04 0.59 26.68
N ILE A 206 4.78 -0.72 26.54
CA ILE A 206 5.63 -1.62 25.75
C ILE A 206 5.47 -1.29 24.26
N PRO A 207 6.57 -0.96 23.55
CA PRO A 207 6.49 -0.59 22.14
C PRO A 207 6.04 -1.76 21.28
N ALA A 208 5.08 -1.51 20.39
CA ALA A 208 4.63 -2.49 19.41
C ALA A 208 5.62 -2.61 18.23
N PRO A 209 5.55 -3.68 17.43
CA PRO A 209 6.33 -3.78 16.20
C PRO A 209 6.15 -2.54 15.34
N PHE A 210 7.26 -1.99 14.83
CA PHE A 210 7.29 -0.79 13.98
C PHE A 210 6.85 0.52 14.64
N GLY A 211 6.87 0.61 15.98
CA GLY A 211 6.71 1.87 16.70
C GLY A 211 5.28 2.40 16.82
N GLY A 212 4.29 1.55 16.76
CA GLY A 212 2.89 1.94 17.00
C GLY A 212 2.35 1.41 18.34
N ALA A 213 1.02 1.43 18.51
CA ALA A 213 0.34 0.77 19.61
C ALA A 213 -0.04 -0.66 19.23
N TRP A 214 -0.01 -1.58 20.22
CA TRP A 214 -0.48 -2.94 20.07
C TRP A 214 -1.96 -2.97 19.68
N GLY A 215 -2.29 -3.81 18.71
CA GLY A 215 -3.66 -4.04 18.29
C GLY A 215 -4.03 -5.52 18.43
N ALA A 216 -5.29 -5.82 18.68
CA ALA A 216 -5.78 -7.20 18.71
C ALA A 216 -5.49 -7.96 17.41
N SER A 217 -5.52 -7.27 16.26
CA SER A 217 -5.18 -7.86 14.95
C SER A 217 -3.71 -8.21 14.80
N THR A 218 -2.80 -7.46 15.42
CA THR A 218 -1.35 -7.75 15.45
C THR A 218 -1.09 -9.08 16.15
N ILE A 219 -1.74 -9.29 17.29
CA ILE A 219 -1.62 -10.53 18.07
C ILE A 219 -2.34 -11.68 17.37
N ASN A 220 -3.65 -11.51 17.08
CA ASN A 220 -4.48 -12.55 16.48
C ASN A 220 -4.04 -12.98 15.08
N GLY A 221 -3.56 -12.04 14.29
CA GLY A 221 -3.15 -12.28 12.92
C GLY A 221 -4.28 -12.71 11.97
N ASN A 222 -3.88 -13.31 10.86
CA ASN A 222 -4.79 -13.79 9.80
C ASN A 222 -4.42 -15.23 9.40
N LEU A 223 -5.34 -16.17 9.58
CA LEU A 223 -5.15 -17.59 9.29
C LEU A 223 -4.77 -17.85 7.82
N LYS A 224 -5.47 -17.23 6.88
CA LYS A 224 -5.22 -17.44 5.43
C LYS A 224 -3.84 -16.99 4.99
N ARG A 225 -3.30 -15.95 5.62
CA ARG A 225 -1.98 -15.39 5.32
C ARG A 225 -0.89 -15.91 6.25
N ARG A 226 -1.26 -16.65 7.30
CA ARG A 226 -0.35 -17.07 8.37
C ARG A 226 0.49 -15.91 8.90
N SER A 227 -0.14 -14.75 9.13
CA SER A 227 0.49 -13.53 9.63
C SER A 227 -0.01 -13.18 11.02
N GLY A 228 0.77 -12.38 11.77
CA GLY A 228 0.50 -12.03 13.17
C GLY A 228 1.25 -12.94 14.14
N PHE A 229 1.29 -12.55 15.42
CA PHE A 229 2.07 -13.25 16.42
C PHE A 229 1.70 -14.72 16.55
N LEU A 230 0.42 -15.04 16.73
CA LEU A 230 -0.07 -16.40 16.96
C LEU A 230 0.03 -17.35 15.76
N TYR A 231 0.48 -16.88 14.59
CA TYR A 231 0.68 -17.71 13.39
C TYR A 231 2.10 -17.61 12.82
N ASN A 232 3.02 -16.93 13.51
CA ASN A 232 4.37 -16.77 13.00
C ASN A 232 5.24 -17.91 13.48
N GLU A 233 5.46 -18.91 12.63
CA GLU A 233 6.18 -20.13 12.95
C GLU A 233 7.67 -19.92 13.26
N ILE A 234 8.23 -18.73 13.02
CA ILE A 234 9.63 -18.46 13.45
C ILE A 234 9.75 -18.57 14.98
N TYR A 235 8.69 -18.31 15.75
CA TYR A 235 8.70 -18.42 17.20
C TYR A 235 8.91 -19.87 17.69
N ILE A 236 8.63 -20.86 16.87
CA ILE A 236 8.96 -22.28 17.11
C ILE A 236 10.17 -22.73 16.32
N GLY A 237 10.97 -21.81 15.79
CA GLY A 237 12.20 -22.12 15.08
C GLY A 237 11.98 -22.59 13.64
N LEU A 238 10.90 -22.18 12.96
CA LEU A 238 10.64 -22.51 11.56
C LEU A 238 10.62 -21.24 10.70
N LEU A 239 11.56 -21.10 9.79
CA LEU A 239 11.54 -20.09 8.74
C LEU A 239 10.65 -20.57 7.60
N VAL A 240 9.56 -19.85 7.33
CA VAL A 240 8.65 -20.19 6.23
C VAL A 240 8.65 -19.06 5.19
N PHE A 241 9.02 -19.42 3.97
CA PHE A 241 9.11 -18.50 2.84
C PHE A 241 8.06 -18.82 1.77
N ASN A 242 7.76 -17.84 0.92
CA ASN A 242 6.84 -17.94 -0.22
C ASN A 242 5.37 -18.18 0.14
N ARG A 243 4.91 -17.75 1.32
CA ARG A 243 3.49 -17.87 1.72
C ARG A 243 2.54 -17.01 0.89
N ILE A 244 3.02 -15.86 0.46
CA ILE A 244 2.23 -14.87 -0.28
C ILE A 244 2.99 -14.36 -1.49
N LYS A 245 2.24 -14.02 -2.53
CA LYS A 245 2.73 -13.22 -3.66
C LYS A 245 2.03 -11.87 -3.71
N MET A 246 2.76 -10.84 -4.09
CA MET A 246 2.20 -9.51 -4.32
C MET A 246 1.82 -9.39 -5.79
N VAL A 247 0.56 -9.08 -6.05
CA VAL A 247 0.01 -8.86 -7.40
C VAL A 247 -0.42 -7.41 -7.51
N LYS A 248 -0.06 -6.74 -8.58
CA LYS A 248 -0.51 -5.37 -8.85
C LYS A 248 -1.97 -5.43 -9.32
N ASP A 249 -2.83 -4.66 -8.70
CA ASP A 249 -4.21 -4.46 -9.13
C ASP A 249 -4.19 -3.55 -10.36
N PRO A 250 -4.74 -3.96 -11.50
CA PRO A 250 -4.70 -3.17 -12.73
C PRO A 250 -5.48 -1.86 -12.62
N GLU A 251 -6.60 -1.82 -11.88
CA GLU A 251 -7.45 -0.64 -11.75
C GLU A 251 -6.86 0.41 -10.81
N THR A 252 -6.36 -0.03 -9.65
CA THR A 252 -5.89 0.88 -8.59
C THR A 252 -4.39 1.08 -8.56
N GLY A 253 -3.61 0.25 -9.28
CA GLY A 253 -2.15 0.21 -9.25
C GLY A 253 -1.56 -0.26 -7.91
N LYS A 254 -2.41 -0.64 -6.92
CA LYS A 254 -1.97 -1.07 -5.59
C LYS A 254 -1.50 -2.52 -5.61
N ARG A 255 -0.49 -2.83 -4.79
CA ARG A 255 -0.07 -4.21 -4.58
C ARG A 255 -1.01 -4.92 -3.60
N ILE A 256 -1.65 -6.00 -4.06
CA ILE A 256 -2.54 -6.85 -3.28
C ILE A 256 -1.81 -8.16 -2.98
N SER A 257 -1.81 -8.58 -1.70
CA SER A 257 -1.22 -9.86 -1.33
C SER A 257 -2.20 -11.01 -1.62
N ARG A 258 -1.72 -12.04 -2.31
CA ARG A 258 -2.45 -13.29 -2.59
C ARG A 258 -1.70 -14.45 -1.91
N PRO A 259 -2.40 -15.36 -1.19
CA PRO A 259 -1.76 -16.57 -0.65
C PRO A 259 -1.28 -17.47 -1.78
N ASN A 260 -0.11 -18.06 -1.59
CA ASN A 260 0.37 -19.14 -2.44
C ASN A 260 -0.12 -20.48 -1.89
N PRO A 261 -0.24 -21.51 -2.74
CA PRO A 261 -0.53 -22.88 -2.30
C PRO A 261 0.53 -23.36 -1.31
N PRO A 262 0.15 -24.10 -0.25
CA PRO A 262 1.09 -24.57 0.78
C PRO A 262 2.24 -25.41 0.22
N GLU A 263 2.01 -26.14 -0.85
CA GLU A 263 3.01 -27.01 -1.53
C GLU A 263 4.19 -26.19 -2.09
N THR A 264 4.00 -24.90 -2.33
CA THR A 264 5.05 -23.99 -2.83
C THR A 264 5.81 -23.30 -1.72
N TRP A 265 5.45 -23.54 -0.47
CA TRP A 265 6.14 -22.92 0.67
C TRP A 265 7.48 -23.62 0.89
N GLN A 266 8.47 -22.85 1.28
CA GLN A 266 9.76 -23.38 1.70
C GLN A 266 9.86 -23.21 3.21
N VAL A 267 10.10 -24.32 3.89
CA VAL A 267 10.23 -24.37 5.34
C VAL A 267 11.66 -24.82 5.67
N MET A 268 12.31 -24.05 6.53
CA MET A 268 13.66 -24.39 7.04
C MET A 268 13.65 -24.32 8.57
N GLU A 269 14.16 -25.35 9.19
CA GLU A 269 14.32 -25.39 10.64
C GLU A 269 15.52 -24.55 11.07
N VAL A 270 15.29 -23.68 12.07
CA VAL A 270 16.26 -22.78 12.68
C VAL A 270 16.07 -22.81 14.21
N SER A 271 16.35 -23.95 14.81
CA SER A 271 16.05 -24.23 16.23
C SER A 271 16.69 -23.23 17.18
N HIS A 272 17.84 -22.64 16.82
CA HIS A 272 18.53 -21.60 17.60
C HIS A 272 17.73 -20.27 17.67
N LEU A 273 16.72 -20.07 16.84
CA LEU A 273 15.83 -18.91 16.87
C LEU A 273 14.47 -19.20 17.56
N ARG A 274 14.34 -20.34 18.23
CA ARG A 274 13.11 -20.71 18.94
C ARG A 274 12.91 -19.85 20.18
N ILE A 275 11.75 -19.22 20.30
CA ILE A 275 11.34 -18.42 21.47
C ILE A 275 10.27 -19.13 22.29
N VAL A 276 9.36 -19.85 21.63
CA VAL A 276 8.20 -20.53 22.23
C VAL A 276 8.38 -22.04 22.11
N ASP A 277 8.11 -22.79 23.17
CA ASP A 277 8.11 -24.24 23.14
C ASP A 277 6.87 -24.81 22.41
N ASP A 278 6.95 -26.08 22.02
CA ASP A 278 5.90 -26.72 21.23
C ASP A 278 4.59 -26.86 22.04
N ALA A 279 4.66 -27.14 23.33
CA ALA A 279 3.48 -27.30 24.17
C ALA A 279 2.67 -26.01 24.27
N LEU A 280 3.34 -24.89 24.49
CA LEU A 280 2.72 -23.57 24.55
C LEU A 280 2.16 -23.13 23.19
N TRP A 281 2.88 -23.43 22.11
CA TRP A 281 2.42 -23.18 20.75
C TRP A 281 1.15 -23.97 20.44
N GLU A 282 1.14 -25.28 20.71
CA GLU A 282 -0.01 -26.14 20.46
C GLU A 282 -1.23 -25.72 21.29
N ALA A 283 -1.05 -25.37 22.56
CA ALA A 283 -2.11 -24.83 23.40
C ALA A 283 -2.73 -23.56 22.80
N ALA A 284 -1.90 -22.64 22.31
CA ALA A 284 -2.37 -21.43 21.64
C ALA A 284 -3.11 -21.75 20.34
N GLN A 285 -2.62 -22.70 19.52
CA GLN A 285 -3.28 -23.12 18.28
C GLN A 285 -4.60 -23.86 18.54
N ALA A 286 -4.65 -24.74 19.53
CA ALA A 286 -5.87 -25.42 19.94
C ALA A 286 -6.96 -24.41 20.32
N ARG A 287 -6.58 -23.43 21.15
CA ARG A 287 -7.51 -22.35 21.50
C ARG A 287 -7.97 -21.54 20.28
N LYS A 288 -7.05 -21.23 19.34
CA LYS A 288 -7.42 -20.53 18.08
C LYS A 288 -8.45 -21.31 17.27
N LYS A 289 -8.33 -22.64 17.19
CA LYS A 289 -9.29 -23.50 16.49
C LYS A 289 -10.68 -23.41 17.12
N LEU A 290 -10.81 -23.38 18.44
CA LEU A 290 -12.08 -23.24 19.15
C LEU A 290 -12.80 -21.93 18.78
N PHE A 291 -12.07 -20.82 18.60
CA PHE A 291 -12.66 -19.54 18.22
C PHE A 291 -12.72 -19.30 16.71
N GLY A 292 -12.01 -20.09 15.89
CA GLY A 292 -11.89 -19.94 14.43
C GLY A 292 -13.02 -20.59 13.62
N GLY A 293 -13.89 -21.36 14.26
CA GLY A 293 -15.01 -22.05 13.60
C GLY A 293 -16.16 -21.13 13.19
N ALA A 294 -16.28 -19.95 13.73
CA ALA A 294 -17.20 -18.94 13.21
C ALA A 294 -16.62 -18.41 11.90
N LYS A 295 -17.21 -18.82 10.77
CA LYS A 295 -16.98 -18.17 9.49
C LYS A 295 -17.03 -16.67 9.72
N LEU A 296 -15.89 -15.97 9.64
CA LEU A 296 -15.85 -14.52 9.51
C LEU A 296 -16.74 -14.23 8.32
N HIS A 297 -17.97 -13.84 8.63
CA HIS A 297 -18.95 -13.49 7.61
C HIS A 297 -18.25 -12.66 6.57
N HIS A 298 -18.45 -13.00 5.31
CA HIS A 298 -18.04 -12.26 4.16
C HIS A 298 -17.90 -10.78 4.53
N ARG A 299 -16.75 -10.17 4.24
CA ARG A 299 -16.50 -8.74 4.48
C ARG A 299 -17.70 -8.01 3.95
N ARG A 300 -18.63 -7.69 4.84
CA ARG A 300 -19.82 -6.94 4.49
C ARG A 300 -19.30 -5.60 3.96
N ARG A 301 -19.73 -5.25 2.78
CA ARG A 301 -19.60 -3.86 2.30
C ARG A 301 -20.11 -2.96 3.42
N PRO A 302 -19.51 -1.77 3.63
CA PRO A 302 -19.96 -0.87 4.68
C PRO A 302 -21.46 -0.67 4.54
N LYS A 303 -22.24 -1.14 5.54
CA LYS A 303 -23.71 -1.04 5.55
C LYS A 303 -24.19 0.38 5.85
N HIS A 304 -23.30 1.22 6.38
CA HIS A 304 -23.66 2.55 6.88
C HIS A 304 -23.01 3.61 6.01
N MET A 305 -23.78 4.65 5.69
CA MET A 305 -23.41 5.74 4.76
C MET A 305 -22.09 6.41 5.15
N PHE A 306 -21.84 6.61 6.43
CA PHE A 306 -20.65 7.30 6.95
C PHE A 306 -19.54 6.37 7.42
N SER A 307 -19.53 5.09 7.01
CA SER A 307 -18.46 4.16 7.36
C SER A 307 -17.10 4.66 6.86
N GLY A 308 -16.13 4.78 7.78
CA GLY A 308 -14.77 5.27 7.49
C GLY A 308 -14.61 6.79 7.47
N LEU A 309 -15.70 7.57 7.50
CA LEU A 309 -15.65 9.03 7.48
C LEU A 309 -15.62 9.64 8.89
N VAL A 310 -16.19 8.93 9.89
CA VAL A 310 -16.31 9.44 11.27
C VAL A 310 -14.99 9.28 12.00
N ARG A 311 -14.50 10.35 12.60
CA ARG A 311 -13.26 10.42 13.38
C ARG A 311 -13.52 10.78 14.84
N CYS A 312 -12.69 10.28 15.73
CA CYS A 312 -12.72 10.64 17.15
C CYS A 312 -12.17 12.04 17.36
N GLY A 313 -12.90 12.90 18.09
CA GLY A 313 -12.44 14.25 18.41
C GLY A 313 -11.24 14.31 19.36
N CYS A 314 -11.01 13.24 20.16
CA CYS A 314 -9.89 13.19 21.11
C CYS A 314 -8.59 12.67 20.48
N CYS A 315 -8.66 11.64 19.61
CA CYS A 315 -7.47 10.95 19.10
C CYS A 315 -7.42 10.81 17.57
N ALA A 316 -8.37 11.39 16.85
CA ALA A 316 -8.52 11.32 15.41
C ALA A 316 -8.66 9.91 14.82
N ALA A 317 -8.68 8.84 15.61
CA ALA A 317 -8.91 7.48 15.16
C ALA A 317 -10.32 7.32 14.58
N SER A 318 -10.48 6.35 13.67
CA SER A 318 -11.78 6.09 13.07
C SER A 318 -12.79 5.56 14.09
N TYR A 319 -14.04 5.96 13.96
CA TYR A 319 -15.15 5.28 14.62
C TYR A 319 -15.50 4.00 13.86
N THR A 320 -15.70 2.92 14.59
CA THR A 320 -16.05 1.60 14.05
C THR A 320 -17.33 1.07 14.70
N VAL A 321 -18.04 0.21 13.98
CA VAL A 321 -19.26 -0.41 14.48
C VAL A 321 -18.95 -1.26 15.70
N LYS A 322 -19.57 -0.93 16.84
CA LYS A 322 -19.45 -1.67 18.10
C LYS A 322 -20.46 -2.81 18.14
N ASN A 323 -21.72 -2.51 17.83
CA ASN A 323 -22.85 -3.40 17.75
C ASN A 323 -23.57 -3.16 16.42
N GLN A 324 -24.80 -3.70 16.23
CA GLN A 324 -25.55 -3.58 14.98
C GLN A 324 -25.76 -2.11 14.54
N ASP A 325 -25.95 -1.20 15.50
CA ASP A 325 -26.36 0.19 15.28
C ASP A 325 -25.52 1.24 16.01
N GLN A 326 -24.48 0.86 16.73
CA GLN A 326 -23.63 1.79 17.50
C GLN A 326 -22.21 1.89 16.94
N LEU A 327 -21.72 3.10 16.90
CA LEU A 327 -20.33 3.44 16.56
C LEU A 327 -19.56 3.83 17.81
N ALA A 328 -18.29 3.43 17.90
CA ALA A 328 -17.37 3.76 18.98
C ALA A 328 -15.95 4.03 18.46
N CYS A 329 -15.14 4.74 19.23
CA CYS A 329 -13.74 4.99 18.90
C CYS A 329 -12.95 3.69 18.83
N ALA A 330 -12.31 3.41 17.69
CA ALA A 330 -11.51 2.20 17.48
C ALA A 330 -10.28 2.16 18.39
N ALA A 331 -9.63 3.30 18.63
CA ALA A 331 -8.47 3.38 19.52
C ALA A 331 -8.83 3.06 20.98
N HIS A 332 -9.99 3.55 21.46
CA HIS A 332 -10.48 3.19 22.78
C HIS A 332 -10.81 1.70 22.87
N ARG A 333 -11.57 1.20 21.88
CA ARG A 333 -12.12 -0.16 21.93
C ARG A 333 -11.09 -1.26 21.68
N GLU A 334 -10.16 -1.04 20.74
CA GLU A 334 -9.26 -2.09 20.26
C GLU A 334 -7.86 -2.00 20.83
N LYS A 335 -7.41 -0.81 21.22
CA LYS A 335 -6.05 -0.55 21.67
C LYS A 335 -5.97 -0.04 23.11
N GLY A 336 -7.07 0.46 23.68
CA GLY A 336 -7.07 1.09 25.01
C GLY A 336 -6.30 2.42 25.09
N THR A 337 -5.94 3.02 23.95
CA THR A 337 -5.08 4.20 23.88
C THR A 337 -5.85 5.53 23.86
N CYS A 338 -7.16 5.51 23.89
CA CYS A 338 -8.00 6.69 23.92
C CYS A 338 -8.96 6.66 25.11
N THR A 339 -9.15 7.77 25.77
CA THR A 339 -10.06 7.93 26.90
C THR A 339 -11.54 8.05 26.50
N ASN A 340 -11.82 8.32 25.22
CA ASN A 340 -13.17 8.51 24.74
C ASN A 340 -13.95 7.19 24.63
N SER A 341 -14.77 6.91 25.63
CA SER A 341 -15.67 5.76 25.71
C SER A 341 -17.04 5.98 25.06
N MET A 342 -17.33 7.21 24.62
CA MET A 342 -18.64 7.60 24.09
C MET A 342 -19.01 6.82 22.82
N THR A 343 -20.27 6.43 22.75
CA THR A 343 -20.85 5.76 21.59
C THR A 343 -21.94 6.63 20.97
N ILE A 344 -22.16 6.50 19.67
CA ILE A 344 -23.26 7.16 18.97
C ILE A 344 -24.03 6.14 18.14
N ARG A 345 -25.37 6.23 18.12
CA ARG A 345 -26.18 5.43 17.23
C ARG A 345 -26.01 5.89 15.78
N VAL A 346 -25.95 4.91 14.86
CA VAL A 346 -25.76 5.22 13.43
C VAL A 346 -26.86 6.12 12.91
N GLY A 347 -28.14 5.83 13.23
CA GLY A 347 -29.27 6.66 12.80
C GLY A 347 -29.25 8.09 13.33
N ASP A 348 -28.78 8.30 14.58
CA ASP A 348 -28.64 9.66 15.13
C ASP A 348 -27.52 10.45 14.45
N LEU A 349 -26.41 9.77 14.10
CA LEU A 349 -25.34 10.38 13.34
C LEU A 349 -25.82 10.75 11.93
N GLU A 350 -26.52 9.85 11.26
CA GLU A 350 -27.04 10.07 9.90
C GLU A 350 -28.01 11.25 9.88
N LYS A 351 -28.96 11.30 10.78
CA LYS A 351 -29.89 12.44 10.92
C LYS A 351 -29.17 13.77 11.11
N ARG A 352 -28.19 13.83 12.04
CA ARG A 352 -27.45 15.07 12.33
C ARG A 352 -26.63 15.55 11.13
N VAL A 353 -25.91 14.64 10.46
CA VAL A 353 -25.07 14.98 9.32
C VAL A 353 -25.92 15.41 8.13
N LEU A 354 -26.99 14.66 7.80
CA LEU A 354 -27.89 14.99 6.70
C LEU A 354 -28.60 16.34 6.93
N ALA A 355 -29.08 16.60 8.14
CA ALA A 355 -29.65 17.90 8.46
C ALA A 355 -28.65 19.07 8.32
N GLY A 356 -27.36 18.83 8.65
CA GLY A 356 -26.28 19.80 8.42
C GLY A 356 -26.02 20.04 6.92
N VAL A 357 -25.94 18.97 6.14
CA VAL A 357 -25.74 19.05 4.68
C VAL A 357 -26.91 19.76 4.01
N GLN A 358 -28.16 19.45 4.39
CA GLN A 358 -29.35 20.11 3.85
C GLN A 358 -29.36 21.61 4.13
N ARG A 359 -28.96 22.03 5.34
CA ARG A 359 -28.85 23.47 5.70
C ARG A 359 -27.81 24.18 4.82
N ILE A 360 -26.65 23.56 4.60
CA ILE A 360 -25.59 24.15 3.75
C ILE A 360 -26.02 24.18 2.28
N ALA A 361 -26.67 23.13 1.78
CA ALA A 361 -27.18 23.05 0.44
C ALA A 361 -28.31 24.09 0.20
N GLY A 362 -29.25 24.24 1.14
CA GLY A 362 -30.30 25.26 1.11
C GLY A 362 -29.75 26.67 1.09
N ALA A 363 -28.74 26.97 1.93
CA ALA A 363 -28.09 28.29 1.97
C ALA A 363 -27.34 28.64 0.67
N ARG A 364 -26.83 27.62 -0.05
CA ARG A 364 -26.17 27.83 -1.36
C ARG A 364 -27.15 27.98 -2.54
N CYS A 365 -28.32 27.35 -2.47
CA CYS A 365 -29.37 27.54 -3.49
C CYS A 365 -29.89 28.99 -3.53
N HIS A 366 -29.88 29.71 -2.42
CA HIS A 366 -30.23 31.14 -2.37
C HIS A 366 -29.17 32.08 -2.98
N ARG A 367 -27.98 31.59 -3.34
CA ARG A 367 -26.89 32.37 -3.96
C ARG A 367 -26.64 32.04 -5.43
N GLY A 368 -27.62 31.53 -6.17
CA GLY A 368 -27.61 31.50 -7.65
C GLY A 368 -26.72 30.45 -8.32
N LEU A 369 -26.24 29.40 -7.61
CA LEU A 369 -25.51 28.29 -8.24
C LEU A 369 -26.46 27.11 -8.52
N PRO A 370 -26.43 26.49 -9.75
CA PRO A 370 -27.32 25.39 -10.09
C PRO A 370 -27.05 24.15 -9.23
N CYS A 371 -28.03 23.80 -8.39
CA CYS A 371 -27.95 22.68 -7.46
C CYS A 371 -28.16 21.35 -8.21
N ARG A 372 -27.09 20.69 -8.64
CA ARG A 372 -27.14 19.33 -9.23
C ARG A 372 -27.55 18.23 -8.24
N ILE A 373 -27.61 18.54 -6.95
CA ILE A 373 -27.89 17.56 -5.88
C ILE A 373 -29.40 17.34 -5.67
N SER A 374 -30.25 18.34 -5.97
CA SER A 374 -31.69 18.25 -5.71
C SER A 374 -32.47 17.31 -6.65
N ARG A 375 -31.93 16.98 -7.83
CA ARG A 375 -32.63 16.09 -8.78
C ARG A 375 -32.54 14.59 -8.43
N ARG A 376 -31.52 14.16 -7.66
CA ARG A 376 -31.41 12.75 -7.24
C ARG A 376 -32.15 12.43 -5.93
N ALA A 377 -32.35 13.41 -5.07
CA ALA A 377 -33.11 13.22 -3.82
C ALA A 377 -34.62 13.15 -4.07
N LYS A 378 -35.16 13.87 -5.07
CA LYS A 378 -36.58 13.80 -5.46
C LYS A 378 -36.98 12.53 -6.22
N ALA A 379 -36.01 11.84 -6.86
CA ALA A 379 -36.28 10.57 -7.54
C ALA A 379 -36.37 9.37 -6.58
N ALA A 380 -35.87 9.50 -5.35
CA ALA A 380 -35.94 8.44 -4.33
C ALA A 380 -37.22 8.46 -3.49
N GLU A 381 -38.03 9.54 -3.57
CA GLU A 381 -39.30 9.66 -2.84
C GLU A 381 -40.54 9.17 -3.63
N CYS A 382 -40.35 8.82 -4.92
CA CYS A 382 -41.47 8.44 -5.80
C CYS A 382 -41.68 6.92 -5.98
N ASP A 383 -40.87 6.06 -5.35
CA ASP A 383 -40.94 4.59 -5.56
C ASP A 383 -41.33 3.78 -4.29
N GLU A 384 -42.18 4.30 -3.42
CA GLU A 384 -42.87 3.44 -2.44
C GLU A 384 -44.30 3.13 -2.92
N PRO A 385 -44.65 1.86 -3.22
CA PRO A 385 -46.04 1.49 -3.46
C PRO A 385 -46.84 1.51 -2.16
N PRO A 386 -48.14 1.82 -2.21
CA PRO A 386 -48.97 1.86 -1.02
C PRO A 386 -49.08 0.46 -0.40
N ARG A 387 -48.89 0.38 0.93
CA ARG A 387 -49.15 -0.84 1.73
C ARG A 387 -50.65 -0.98 1.94
N GLU A 388 -51.22 -2.03 1.39
CA GLU A 388 -52.47 -2.63 1.90
C GLU A 388 -52.21 -3.49 3.14
#